data_cc5e5814059adbf6a5fe7defce2a84a5
#
_entry.id   cc5e5814059adbf6a5fe7defce2a84a5
#
_cell.length_a   1.000
_cell.length_b   1.000
_cell.length_c   1.000
_cell.angle_alpha   90.00
_cell.angle_beta   90.00
_cell.angle_gamma   90.00
#
_symmetry.space_group_name_H-M   'P 1'
#
loop_
_entity.id
_entity.type
_entity.pdbx_description
1 polymer ?
#
loop_
_entity_poly.entity_id
_entity_poly.type
_entity_poly.pdbx_seq_one_letter_code
_entity_poly.pdbx_strand_id
1 'polypeptide(L)' 'MAEDKVAAYREAYEAWQKQLAGLHEVFLERKRLDPVRLKGLLNREARAKRRYDRARLRLLGIEEEGPFSDLEEDGNDE' A
#
# COMPACT_ATOMS: atom_id res chain seq x y z
N MET A 1 -25.47 0.40 8.62
CA MET A 1 -25.17 0.18 7.24
C MET A 1 -23.80 -0.41 7.06
N ALA A 2 -23.75 -1.45 6.36
CA ALA A 2 -22.51 -2.14 6.22
C ALA A 2 -21.56 -1.35 5.35
N GLU A 3 -20.33 -1.45 5.70
CA GLU A 3 -19.29 -0.88 4.94
C GLU A 3 -19.17 -1.58 3.61
N ASP A 4 -18.97 -0.82 2.57
CA ASP A 4 -18.78 -1.41 1.25
C ASP A 4 -17.32 -1.80 1.11
N LYS A 5 -17.03 -3.04 1.40
CA LYS A 5 -15.66 -3.51 1.39
C LYS A 5 -15.04 -3.49 -0.01
N VAL A 6 -15.88 -3.69 -1.02
CA VAL A 6 -15.37 -3.65 -2.38
C VAL A 6 -14.96 -2.24 -2.75
N ALA A 7 -15.77 -1.27 -2.38
CA ALA A 7 -15.42 0.11 -2.67
C ALA A 7 -14.16 0.53 -1.91
N ALA A 8 -14.05 0.11 -0.66
CA ALA A 8 -12.88 0.43 0.13
C ALA A 8 -11.62 -0.19 -0.48
N TYR A 9 -11.74 -1.41 -0.94
CA TYR A 9 -10.63 -2.08 -1.58
C TYR A 9 -10.20 -1.34 -2.85
N ARG A 10 -11.18 -0.98 -3.67
CA ARG A 10 -10.88 -0.30 -4.92
C ARG A 10 -10.21 1.04 -4.68
N GLU A 11 -10.72 1.79 -3.72
CA GLU A 11 -10.13 3.07 -3.39
C GLU A 11 -8.69 2.93 -2.93
N ALA A 12 -8.46 1.96 -2.08
CA ALA A 12 -7.12 1.75 -1.56
C ALA A 12 -6.17 1.30 -2.67
N TYR A 13 -6.68 0.47 -3.55
CA TYR A 13 -5.89 -0.01 -4.68
C TYR A 13 -5.50 1.17 -5.58
N GLU A 14 -6.46 2.01 -5.90
CA GLU A 14 -6.19 3.13 -6.78
C GLU A 14 -5.24 4.13 -6.14
N ALA A 15 -5.40 4.35 -4.85
CA ALA A 15 -4.49 5.26 -4.15
C ALA A 15 -3.07 4.73 -4.19
N TRP A 16 -2.92 3.43 -3.99
CA TRP A 16 -1.61 2.82 -4.03
C TRP A 16 -1.02 2.90 -5.44
N GLN A 17 -1.82 2.60 -6.46
CA GLN A 17 -1.35 2.67 -7.84
C GLN A 17 -0.87 4.07 -8.20
N LYS A 18 -1.55 5.06 -7.68
CA LYS A 18 -1.17 6.44 -7.92
C LYS A 18 0.21 6.74 -7.36
N GLN A 19 0.46 6.31 -6.14
CA GLN A 19 1.76 6.52 -5.54
C GLN A 19 2.84 5.72 -6.27
N LEU A 20 2.48 4.53 -6.67
CA LEU A 20 3.40 3.68 -7.39
C LEU A 20 3.78 4.29 -8.73
N ALA A 21 2.82 4.87 -9.40
CA ALA A 21 3.09 5.51 -10.68
C ALA A 21 4.08 6.67 -10.52
N GLY A 22 3.93 7.41 -9.44
CA GLY A 22 4.86 8.50 -9.17
C GLY A 22 6.27 8.00 -8.98
N LEU A 23 6.41 6.90 -8.26
CA LEU A 23 7.73 6.30 -8.07
C LEU A 23 8.30 5.80 -9.38
N HIS A 24 7.46 5.18 -10.18
CA HIS A 24 7.90 4.65 -11.46
C HIS A 24 8.41 5.77 -12.36
N GLU A 25 7.76 6.90 -12.32
CA GLU A 25 8.22 8.04 -13.09
C GLU A 25 9.64 8.42 -12.71
N VAL A 26 9.90 8.45 -11.44
CA VAL A 26 11.22 8.81 -10.96
C VAL A 26 12.25 7.78 -11.41
N PHE A 27 11.92 6.50 -11.24
CA PHE A 27 12.85 5.44 -11.55
C PHE A 27 13.06 5.28 -13.06
N LEU A 28 11.97 5.31 -13.81
CA LEU A 28 12.05 5.02 -15.22
C LEU A 28 12.52 6.20 -16.03
N GLU A 29 12.22 7.38 -15.59
CA GLU A 29 12.62 8.57 -16.30
C GLU A 29 13.89 9.17 -15.75
N ARG A 30 14.45 8.50 -14.75
CA ARG A 30 15.72 8.91 -14.18
C ARG A 30 15.69 10.33 -13.65
N LYS A 31 14.56 10.71 -13.11
CA LYS A 31 14.47 12.01 -12.49
C LYS A 31 15.31 12.03 -11.24
N ARG A 32 15.95 13.15 -11.04
CA ARG A 32 16.74 13.33 -9.84
C ARG A 32 15.93 13.98 -8.78
N LEU A 33 15.82 13.33 -7.65
CA LEU A 33 15.14 13.87 -6.51
C LEU A 33 16.07 13.94 -5.32
N ASP A 34 15.85 14.95 -4.50
CA ASP A 34 16.46 14.97 -3.18
C ASP A 34 16.24 13.67 -2.47
N PRO A 35 17.22 13.23 -1.67
CA PRO A 35 16.98 12.06 -0.85
C PRO A 35 15.77 12.22 0.07
N VAL A 36 15.54 13.44 0.56
CA VAL A 36 14.39 13.66 1.43
C VAL A 36 13.09 13.48 0.68
N ARG A 37 13.03 14.01 -0.53
CA ARG A 37 11.82 13.88 -1.34
C ARG A 37 11.58 12.44 -1.74
N LEU A 38 12.65 11.76 -2.11
CA LEU A 38 12.54 10.38 -2.51
C LEU A 38 12.03 9.55 -1.35
N LYS A 39 12.57 9.80 -0.18
CA LYS A 39 12.13 9.10 1.01
C LYS A 39 10.64 9.35 1.26
N GLY A 40 10.22 10.58 1.05
CA GLY A 40 8.81 10.91 1.20
C GLY A 40 7.92 10.13 0.27
N LEU A 41 8.35 10.02 -0.98
CA LEU A 41 7.59 9.25 -1.96
C LEU A 41 7.52 7.79 -1.58
N LEU A 42 8.64 7.23 -1.14
CA LEU A 42 8.67 5.84 -0.73
C LEU A 42 7.76 5.61 0.47
N ASN A 43 7.76 6.54 1.39
CA ASN A 43 6.89 6.41 2.57
C ASN A 43 5.43 6.46 2.19
N ARG A 44 5.09 7.33 1.26
CA ARG A 44 3.70 7.44 0.83
C ARG A 44 3.24 6.17 0.14
N GLU A 45 4.10 5.64 -0.70
CA GLU A 45 3.77 4.41 -1.41
C GLU A 45 3.61 3.27 -0.42
N ALA A 46 4.50 3.18 0.55
CA ALA A 46 4.44 2.11 1.53
C ALA A 46 3.17 2.21 2.37
N ARG A 47 2.79 3.43 2.71
CA ARG A 47 1.59 3.66 3.49
C ARG A 47 0.35 3.27 2.71
N ALA A 48 0.32 3.67 1.45
CA ALA A 48 -0.82 3.34 0.60
C ALA A 48 -0.91 1.84 0.39
N LYS A 49 0.23 1.18 0.26
CA LYS A 49 0.23 -0.26 0.09
C LYS A 49 -0.30 -0.97 1.33
N ARG A 50 0.06 -0.49 2.50
CA ARG A 50 -0.45 -1.08 3.73
C ARG A 50 -1.96 -0.97 3.80
N ARG A 51 -2.46 0.17 3.42
CA ARG A 51 -3.89 0.40 3.41
C ARG A 51 -4.57 -0.54 2.42
N TYR A 52 -3.96 -0.72 1.28
CA TYR A 52 -4.46 -1.63 0.27
C TYR A 52 -4.47 -3.07 0.81
N ASP A 53 -3.39 -3.49 1.43
CA ASP A 53 -3.30 -4.83 1.97
C ASP A 53 -4.38 -5.07 3.01
N ARG A 54 -4.62 -4.09 3.84
CA ARG A 54 -5.64 -4.18 4.88
C ARG A 54 -7.03 -4.32 4.27
N ALA A 55 -7.30 -3.50 3.28
CA ALA A 55 -8.60 -3.55 2.61
C ALA A 55 -8.80 -4.89 1.93
N ARG A 56 -7.73 -5.42 1.40
CA ARG A 56 -7.76 -6.70 0.75
C ARG A 56 -8.10 -7.82 1.73
N LEU A 57 -7.47 -7.78 2.88
CA LEU A 57 -7.76 -8.78 3.90
C LEU A 57 -9.21 -8.71 4.36
N ARG A 58 -9.72 -7.50 4.51
CA ARG A 58 -11.10 -7.34 4.89
C ARG A 58 -12.04 -7.89 3.85
N LEU A 59 -11.73 -7.61 2.60
CA LEU A 59 -12.56 -8.07 1.51
C LEU A 59 -12.61 -9.60 1.49
N LEU A 60 -11.50 -10.23 1.80
CA LEU A 60 -11.43 -11.67 1.83
C LEU A 60 -12.00 -12.28 3.11
N GLY A 61 -12.38 -11.43 4.06
CA GLY A 61 -12.93 -11.92 5.29
C GLY A 61 -11.89 -12.33 6.31
N ILE A 62 -10.65 -11.88 6.13
CA ILE A 62 -9.58 -12.23 7.05
C ILE A 62 -9.32 -11.05 7.95
N GLU A 63 -9.35 -11.31 9.25
CA GLU A 63 -9.16 -10.25 10.22
C GLU A 63 -7.69 -9.98 10.42
N GLU A 64 -7.38 -8.73 10.66
CA GLU A 64 -6.01 -8.35 10.90
C GLU A 64 -5.40 -9.04 12.08
N GLU A 65 -6.20 -9.29 13.07
CA GLU A 65 -5.70 -9.86 14.29
C GLU A 65 -5.55 -11.35 14.22
N GLY A 66 -5.83 -11.92 13.11
CA GLY A 66 -5.69 -13.34 12.97
C GLY A 66 -4.26 -13.74 12.75
N PRO A 67 -4.05 -15.02 12.50
CA PRO A 67 -2.70 -15.53 12.28
C PRO A 67 -1.99 -14.86 11.11
N PHE A 68 -2.73 -14.30 10.21
CA PHE A 68 -2.13 -13.70 9.04
C PHE A 68 -1.39 -12.42 9.35
N SER A 69 -1.75 -11.77 10.43
CA SER A 69 -1.01 -10.61 10.85
C SER A 69 0.44 -10.94 11.11
N ASP A 70 0.65 -12.03 11.78
CA ASP A 70 1.99 -12.46 12.10
C ASP A 70 2.77 -12.80 10.84
N LEU A 71 2.11 -13.46 9.93
CA LEU A 71 2.76 -13.84 8.70
C LEU A 71 3.18 -12.62 7.90
N GLU A 72 2.34 -11.62 7.93
CA GLU A 72 2.66 -10.39 7.23
C GLU A 72 3.91 -9.75 7.78
N GLU A 73 4.01 -9.73 9.08
CA GLU A 73 5.17 -9.14 9.69
C GLU A 73 6.42 -9.88 9.31
N ASP A 74 6.34 -11.17 9.29
CA ASP A 74 7.48 -11.96 8.88
C ASP A 74 7.90 -11.63 7.47
N GLY A 75 6.93 -11.51 6.61
CA GLY A 75 7.23 -11.19 5.24
C GLY A 75 7.92 -9.85 5.10
N ASN A 76 7.56 -8.94 5.94
CA ASN A 76 8.15 -7.62 5.88
C ASN A 76 9.58 -7.60 6.30
N ASP A 77 9.94 -8.52 7.12
CA ASP A 77 11.31 -8.55 7.61
C ASP A 77 12.29 -8.90 6.54
N GLU A 78 11.80 -9.47 5.53
CA GLU A 78 12.68 -9.81 4.42
C GLU A 78 13.18 -8.63 3.69
#